data_b066901d331580f1a182f05604c47a76
#
_entry.id   b066901d331580f1a182f05604c47a76
#
_cell.length_a   1.000
_cell.length_b   1.000
_cell.length_c   1.000
_cell.angle_alpha   90.00
_cell.angle_beta   90.00
_cell.angle_gamma   90.00
#
_symmetry.space_group_name_H-M   'P 1'
#
loop_
_entity.id
_entity.type
_entity.pdbx_description
1 polymer ?
#
loop_
_entity_poly.entity_id
_entity_poly.type
_entity_poly.pdbx_seq_one_letter_code
_entity_poly.pdbx_strand_id
1 'polypeptide(L)'
;MIVKLYENNTNPQQVRKVVELLRDGGIIIFPTDTVYAFGCDIFKPSAVEKIARYKEKDARRSDLSFICQDLSQISEYARMNDEAFKLMRKNLPGPFTFLLQGSHRLPKLFKNKKVVGIRMPDNNIALELVRELGNPLMVSSIFTDDDTLEYLTDPEL
;
A
#
# COMPACT_ATOMS: atom_id res chain seq x y z
N MET A 1 18.21 6.13 3.19
CA MET A 1 17.78 7.49 3.54
C MET A 1 16.51 7.43 4.37
N ILE A 2 16.47 8.16 5.45
CA ILE A 2 15.27 8.27 6.30
C ILE A 2 14.65 9.65 6.08
N VAL A 3 13.36 9.67 5.78
CA VAL A 3 12.59 10.91 5.66
C VAL A 3 11.60 10.95 6.82
N LYS A 4 11.64 12.03 7.60
CA LYS A 4 10.73 12.17 8.74
C LYS A 4 9.46 12.89 8.31
N LEU A 5 8.33 12.21 8.52
CA LEU A 5 7.00 12.75 8.29
C LEU A 5 6.18 12.55 9.56
N TYR A 6 5.32 13.51 9.84
CA TYR A 6 4.44 13.49 11.01
C TYR A 6 2.99 13.49 10.57
N GLU A 7 2.16 12.66 11.17
CA GLU A 7 0.74 12.55 10.82
C GLU A 7 -0.01 13.89 10.91
N ASN A 8 0.36 14.70 11.90
CA ASN A 8 -0.31 15.99 12.14
C ASN A 8 0.15 17.10 11.19
N ASN A 9 1.27 16.90 10.52
CA ASN A 9 1.86 17.90 9.64
C ASN A 9 2.79 17.22 8.65
N THR A 10 2.20 16.70 7.58
CA THR A 10 2.97 16.13 6.49
C THR A 10 3.60 17.28 5.69
N ASN A 11 4.91 17.36 5.70
CA ASN A 11 5.63 18.38 4.95
C ASN A 11 5.54 18.09 3.46
N PRO A 12 4.91 18.97 2.63
CA PRO A 12 4.73 18.71 1.21
C PRO A 12 6.02 18.49 0.44
N GLN A 13 7.11 19.14 0.83
CA GLN A 13 8.41 18.95 0.18
C GLN A 13 8.96 17.55 0.42
N GLN A 14 8.82 17.04 1.62
CA GLN A 14 9.27 15.69 1.95
C GLN A 14 8.39 14.63 1.28
N VAL A 15 7.09 14.85 1.22
CA VAL A 15 6.16 13.96 0.52
C VAL A 15 6.53 13.88 -0.96
N ARG A 16 6.78 15.01 -1.62
CA ARG A 16 7.19 15.04 -3.02
C ARG A 16 8.50 14.31 -3.27
N LYS A 17 9.45 14.41 -2.36
CA LYS A 17 10.72 13.71 -2.45
C LYS A 17 10.53 12.20 -2.48
N VAL A 18 9.67 11.68 -1.61
CA VAL A 18 9.33 10.26 -1.56
C VAL A 18 8.59 9.84 -2.82
N VAL A 19 7.63 10.64 -3.28
CA VAL A 19 6.85 10.36 -4.48
C VAL A 19 7.74 10.31 -5.73
N GLU A 20 8.71 11.21 -5.85
CA GLU A 20 9.68 11.17 -6.96
C GLU A 20 10.47 9.86 -6.95
N LEU A 21 10.91 9.41 -5.79
CA LEU A 21 11.60 8.13 -5.64
C LEU A 21 10.70 6.97 -6.08
N LEU A 22 9.43 6.99 -5.71
CA LEU A 22 8.46 5.98 -6.12
C LEU A 22 8.25 5.98 -7.65
N ARG A 23 8.13 7.17 -8.25
CA ARG A 23 7.97 7.30 -9.70
C ARG A 23 9.19 6.83 -10.48
N ASP A 24 10.35 6.87 -9.86
CA ASP A 24 11.59 6.35 -10.45
C ASP A 24 11.76 4.84 -10.25
N GLY A 25 10.77 4.17 -9.67
CA GLY A 25 10.81 2.73 -9.44
C GLY A 25 11.44 2.32 -8.12
N GLY A 26 11.52 3.25 -7.16
CA GLY A 26 12.05 2.97 -5.84
C GLY A 26 11.07 2.22 -4.95
N ILE A 27 11.60 1.60 -3.92
CA ILE A 27 10.84 0.90 -2.90
C ILE A 27 11.02 1.66 -1.59
N ILE A 28 9.93 1.86 -0.86
CA ILE A 28 9.95 2.54 0.43
C ILE A 28 9.49 1.61 1.54
N ILE A 29 9.86 1.96 2.75
CA ILE A 29 9.29 1.40 3.97
C ILE A 29 8.57 2.54 4.66
N PHE A 30 7.30 2.33 5.00
CA PHE A 30 6.45 3.40 5.52
C PHE A 30 5.44 2.86 6.53
N PRO A 31 4.91 3.74 7.39
CA PRO A 31 3.92 3.32 8.39
C PRO A 31 2.54 3.12 7.79
N THR A 32 1.80 2.19 8.38
CA THR A 32 0.37 2.05 8.18
C THR A 32 -0.33 2.20 9.53
N ASP A 33 -1.62 1.92 9.59
CA ASP A 33 -2.34 1.87 10.86
C ASP A 33 -2.16 0.53 11.62
N THR A 34 -1.33 -0.35 11.08
CA THR A 34 -0.97 -1.63 11.71
C THR A 34 0.55 -1.70 11.90
N VAL A 35 1.27 -2.29 10.96
CA VAL A 35 2.73 -2.41 11.00
C VAL A 35 3.35 -1.68 9.81
N TYR A 36 4.66 -1.47 9.84
CA TYR A 36 5.37 -0.93 8.69
C TYR A 36 5.26 -1.88 7.50
N ALA A 37 5.30 -1.31 6.31
CA ALA A 37 5.16 -2.06 5.07
C ALA A 37 6.18 -1.60 4.03
N PHE A 38 6.57 -2.53 3.14
CA PHE A 38 7.20 -2.16 1.89
C PHE A 38 6.14 -1.62 0.93
N GLY A 39 6.51 -0.60 0.15
CA GLY A 39 5.61 -0.05 -0.86
C GLY A 39 6.34 0.38 -2.11
N CYS A 40 5.64 0.29 -3.23
CA CYS A 40 6.11 0.81 -4.51
C CYS A 40 4.91 1.26 -5.35
N ASP A 41 5.22 2.00 -6.42
CA ASP A 41 4.24 2.39 -7.41
C ASP A 41 3.77 1.16 -8.20
N ILE A 42 2.46 0.92 -8.27
CA ILE A 42 1.92 -0.23 -9.00
C ILE A 42 2.28 -0.23 -10.48
N PHE A 43 2.59 0.94 -11.05
CA PHE A 43 2.96 1.08 -12.46
C PHE A 43 4.47 0.95 -12.71
N LYS A 44 5.23 0.50 -11.74
CA LYS A 44 6.67 0.23 -11.86
C LYS A 44 6.94 -1.27 -11.73
N PRO A 45 6.91 -2.02 -12.84
CA PRO A 45 7.00 -3.49 -12.80
C PRO A 45 8.24 -4.02 -12.09
N SER A 46 9.39 -3.38 -12.29
CA SER A 46 10.63 -3.84 -11.64
C SER A 46 10.57 -3.74 -10.11
N ALA A 47 9.95 -2.69 -9.60
CA ALA A 47 9.76 -2.53 -8.16
C ALA A 47 8.76 -3.55 -7.61
N VAL A 48 7.65 -3.75 -8.33
CA VAL A 48 6.65 -4.76 -7.97
C VAL A 48 7.27 -6.14 -7.89
N GLU A 49 8.07 -6.51 -8.90
CA GLU A 49 8.74 -7.80 -8.94
C GLU A 49 9.73 -7.99 -7.80
N LYS A 50 10.46 -6.95 -7.42
CA LYS A 50 11.38 -7.01 -6.28
C LYS A 50 10.65 -7.30 -4.97
N ILE A 51 9.53 -6.62 -4.71
CA ILE A 51 8.73 -6.87 -3.53
C ILE A 51 8.14 -8.28 -3.56
N ALA A 52 7.61 -8.70 -4.71
CA ALA A 52 7.06 -10.03 -4.88
C ALA A 52 8.10 -11.13 -4.62
N ARG A 53 9.32 -10.97 -5.13
CA ARG A 53 10.41 -11.92 -4.88
C ARG A 53 10.80 -11.98 -3.41
N TYR A 54 10.82 -10.86 -2.74
CA TYR A 54 11.09 -10.81 -1.31
C TYR A 54 10.04 -11.61 -0.54
N LYS A 55 8.77 -11.54 -0.97
CA LYS A 55 7.66 -12.29 -0.37
C LYS A 55 7.70 -13.78 -0.68
N GLU A 56 8.10 -14.16 -1.88
CA GLU A 56 8.19 -15.58 -2.28
C GLU A 56 9.20 -16.35 -1.44
N LYS A 57 10.24 -15.69 -0.96
CA LYS A 57 11.20 -16.31 -0.05
C LYS A 57 10.58 -16.67 1.30
N ASP A 58 9.49 -16.03 1.66
CA ASP A 58 8.70 -16.35 2.85
C ASP A 58 7.33 -16.88 2.38
N ALA A 59 7.28 -18.18 2.08
CA ALA A 59 6.15 -18.86 1.45
C ALA A 59 4.83 -18.77 2.22
N ARG A 60 4.86 -18.31 3.48
CA ARG A 60 3.66 -18.19 4.31
C ARG A 60 2.93 -16.87 4.14
N ARG A 61 3.44 -15.94 3.32
CA ARG A 61 2.99 -14.56 3.29
C ARG A 61 2.93 -14.00 1.88
N SER A 62 1.99 -14.50 1.10
CA SER A 62 1.80 -14.09 -0.29
C SER A 62 0.88 -12.87 -0.46
N ASP A 63 0.60 -12.14 0.63
CA ASP A 63 -0.42 -11.09 0.62
C ASP A 63 0.13 -9.78 0.12
N LEU A 64 0.01 -9.56 -1.18
CA LEU A 64 0.22 -8.26 -1.80
C LEU A 64 -1.12 -7.54 -1.83
N SER A 65 -1.13 -6.32 -1.36
CA SER A 65 -2.34 -5.50 -1.41
C SER A 65 -2.01 -4.11 -1.96
N PHE A 66 -3.07 -3.37 -2.30
CA PHE A 66 -2.95 -2.01 -2.81
C PHE A 66 -3.52 -1.03 -1.81
N ILE A 67 -2.80 0.06 -1.58
CA ILE A 67 -3.31 1.17 -0.80
C ILE A 67 -3.89 2.20 -1.76
N CYS A 68 -5.16 2.55 -1.53
CA CYS A 68 -5.88 3.59 -2.24
C CYS A 68 -6.19 4.76 -1.30
N GLN A 69 -6.34 5.94 -1.88
CA GLN A 69 -6.56 7.16 -1.11
C GLN A 69 -8.02 7.37 -0.69
N ASP A 70 -8.96 6.85 -1.50
CA ASP A 70 -10.39 7.03 -1.29
C ASP A 70 -11.19 5.95 -2.03
N LEU A 71 -12.50 5.94 -1.83
CA LEU A 71 -13.39 4.97 -2.46
C LEU A 71 -13.45 5.15 -3.98
N SER A 72 -13.31 6.37 -4.46
CA SER A 72 -13.29 6.66 -5.90
C SER A 72 -12.10 5.98 -6.57
N GLN A 73 -10.93 6.09 -5.98
CA GLN A 73 -9.74 5.42 -6.50
C GLN A 73 -9.88 3.89 -6.43
N ILE A 74 -10.45 3.36 -5.35
CA ILE A 74 -10.72 1.93 -5.25
C ILE A 74 -11.59 1.46 -6.42
N SER A 75 -12.62 2.21 -6.78
CA SER A 75 -13.54 1.84 -7.88
C SER A 75 -12.87 1.84 -9.25
N GLU A 76 -11.77 2.56 -9.41
CA GLU A 76 -11.00 2.53 -10.66
C GLU A 76 -10.23 1.21 -10.83
N TYR A 77 -9.72 0.65 -9.74
CA TYR A 77 -8.79 -0.49 -9.77
C TYR A 77 -9.42 -1.81 -9.35
N ALA A 78 -10.58 -1.78 -8.75
CA ALA A 78 -11.29 -2.96 -8.29
C ALA A 78 -12.78 -2.84 -8.56
N ARG A 79 -13.43 -3.99 -8.70
CA ARG A 79 -14.89 -4.05 -8.91
C ARG A 79 -15.58 -4.14 -7.56
N MET A 80 -16.53 -3.24 -7.33
CA MET A 80 -17.34 -3.19 -6.12
C MET A 80 -18.81 -3.35 -6.47
N ASN A 81 -19.50 -4.22 -5.74
CA ASN A 81 -20.97 -4.20 -5.73
C ASN A 81 -21.46 -3.24 -4.64
N ASP A 82 -22.76 -3.03 -4.56
CA ASP A 82 -23.35 -2.09 -3.61
C ASP A 82 -23.08 -2.48 -2.16
N GLU A 83 -23.12 -3.77 -1.85
CA GLU A 83 -22.84 -4.27 -0.50
C GLU A 83 -21.39 -3.99 -0.09
N ALA A 84 -20.44 -4.27 -0.97
CA ALA A 84 -19.03 -3.99 -0.73
C ALA A 84 -18.79 -2.49 -0.53
N PHE A 85 -19.41 -1.66 -1.37
CA PHE A 85 -19.30 -0.21 -1.27
C PHE A 85 -19.81 0.30 0.10
N LYS A 86 -20.98 -0.16 0.52
CA LYS A 86 -21.55 0.24 1.82
C LYS A 86 -20.66 -0.18 2.98
N LEU A 87 -20.13 -1.40 2.91
CA LEU A 87 -19.28 -1.93 3.95
C LEU A 87 -17.95 -1.17 4.05
N MET A 88 -17.35 -0.85 2.91
CA MET A 88 -16.11 -0.08 2.85
C MET A 88 -16.32 1.35 3.32
N ARG A 89 -17.40 1.99 2.90
CA ARG A 89 -17.74 3.35 3.32
C ARG A 89 -17.90 3.46 4.83
N LYS A 90 -18.43 2.42 5.46
CA LYS A 90 -18.64 2.38 6.90
C LYS A 90 -17.34 2.14 7.69
N ASN A 91 -16.39 1.39 7.13
CA ASN A 91 -15.23 0.87 7.86
C ASN A 91 -13.89 1.47 7.43
N LEU A 92 -13.82 2.19 6.32
CA LEU A 92 -12.58 2.79 5.84
C LEU A 92 -12.59 4.31 6.01
N PRO A 93 -11.45 4.95 6.34
CA PRO A 93 -10.14 4.30 6.55
C PRO A 93 -10.12 3.45 7.82
N GLY A 94 -9.30 2.43 7.83
CA GLY A 94 -9.19 1.52 8.97
C GLY A 94 -8.32 0.30 8.66
N PRO A 95 -8.11 -0.57 9.66
CA PRO A 95 -7.16 -1.69 9.58
C PRO A 95 -7.74 -2.91 8.88
N PHE A 96 -8.47 -2.73 7.80
CA PHE A 96 -9.13 -3.81 7.06
C PHE A 96 -8.54 -3.97 5.68
N THR A 97 -8.44 -5.20 5.22
CA THR A 97 -8.12 -5.53 3.83
C THR A 97 -9.36 -6.13 3.20
N PHE A 98 -9.81 -5.52 2.11
CA PHE A 98 -10.94 -6.01 1.34
C PHE A 98 -10.43 -6.78 0.13
N LEU A 99 -10.93 -7.99 -0.05
CA LEU A 99 -10.60 -8.81 -1.20
C LEU A 99 -11.65 -8.59 -2.29
N LEU A 100 -11.22 -7.99 -3.39
CA LEU A 100 -12.09 -7.59 -4.48
C LEU A 100 -11.55 -8.10 -5.81
N GLN A 101 -12.42 -8.26 -6.78
CA GLN A 101 -12.01 -8.55 -8.15
C GLN A 101 -11.31 -7.32 -8.74
N GLY A 102 -10.15 -7.53 -9.36
CA GLY A 102 -9.42 -6.44 -10.02
C GLY A 102 -10.14 -5.95 -11.27
N SER A 103 -10.02 -4.65 -11.56
CA SER A 103 -10.53 -4.06 -12.78
C SER A 103 -9.49 -4.14 -13.91
N HIS A 104 -9.93 -3.77 -15.12
CA HIS A 104 -9.04 -3.69 -16.29
C HIS A 104 -7.98 -2.58 -16.18
N ARG A 105 -8.13 -1.66 -15.25
CA ARG A 105 -7.16 -0.58 -15.01
C ARG A 105 -5.89 -1.04 -14.34
N LEU A 106 -5.90 -2.22 -13.70
CA LEU A 106 -4.69 -2.77 -13.10
C LEU A 106 -3.62 -3.01 -14.17
N PRO A 107 -2.33 -2.79 -13.83
CA PRO A 107 -1.24 -3.12 -14.74
C PRO A 107 -1.26 -4.59 -15.17
N LYS A 108 -0.70 -4.85 -16.34
CA LYS A 108 -0.68 -6.20 -16.94
C LYS A 108 -0.09 -7.27 -16.03
N LEU A 109 0.84 -6.87 -15.18
CA LEU A 109 1.49 -7.77 -14.21
C LEU A 109 0.49 -8.43 -13.26
N PHE A 110 -0.64 -7.76 -13.00
CA PHE A 110 -1.68 -8.25 -12.09
C PHE A 110 -2.86 -8.92 -12.77
N LYS A 111 -2.83 -9.07 -14.10
CA LYS A 111 -3.96 -9.64 -14.86
C LYS A 111 -4.32 -11.07 -14.48
N ASN A 112 -3.34 -11.83 -14.02
CA ASN A 112 -3.56 -13.22 -13.62
C ASN A 112 -4.13 -13.36 -12.21
N LYS A 113 -4.20 -12.26 -11.46
CA LYS A 113 -4.81 -12.26 -10.13
C LYS A 113 -6.29 -11.97 -10.25
N LYS A 114 -7.12 -12.95 -9.92
CA LYS A 114 -8.58 -12.78 -9.93
C LYS A 114 -9.04 -11.86 -8.81
N VAL A 115 -8.34 -11.89 -7.69
CA VAL A 115 -8.69 -11.14 -6.49
C VAL A 115 -7.49 -10.33 -6.02
N VAL A 116 -7.72 -9.09 -5.67
CA VAL A 116 -6.70 -8.18 -5.12
C VAL A 116 -7.12 -7.71 -3.75
N GLY A 117 -6.14 -7.51 -2.87
CA GLY A 117 -6.38 -6.93 -1.56
C GLY A 117 -6.34 -5.42 -1.66
N ILE A 118 -7.35 -4.77 -1.11
CA ILE A 118 -7.45 -3.31 -1.10
C ILE A 118 -7.43 -2.82 0.35
N ARG A 119 -6.59 -1.84 0.61
CA ARG A 119 -6.48 -1.19 1.91
C ARG A 119 -6.61 0.31 1.77
N MET A 120 -7.20 0.93 2.78
CA MET A 120 -7.20 2.39 2.96
C MET A 120 -6.89 2.65 4.43
N PRO A 121 -5.60 2.65 4.79
CA PRO A 121 -5.20 2.73 6.19
C PRO A 121 -5.54 4.09 6.80
N ASP A 122 -5.88 4.08 8.09
CA ASP A 122 -6.10 5.30 8.86
C ASP A 122 -4.74 5.86 9.30
N ASN A 123 -4.00 6.38 8.33
CA ASN A 123 -2.67 6.95 8.53
C ASN A 123 -2.47 8.06 7.49
N ASN A 124 -2.31 9.29 7.95
CA ASN A 124 -2.20 10.44 7.07
C ASN A 124 -0.96 10.40 6.18
N ILE A 125 0.14 9.82 6.65
CA ILE A 125 1.36 9.70 5.85
C ILE A 125 1.11 8.79 4.65
N ALA A 126 0.55 7.61 4.88
CA ALA A 126 0.26 6.67 3.82
C ALA A 126 -0.72 7.24 2.79
N LEU A 127 -1.80 7.85 3.26
CA LEU A 127 -2.82 8.43 2.37
C LEU A 127 -2.27 9.61 1.57
N GLU A 128 -1.44 10.45 2.18
CA GLU A 128 -0.84 11.59 1.50
C GLU A 128 0.13 11.14 0.40
N LEU A 129 0.92 10.10 0.64
CA LEU A 129 1.80 9.52 -0.36
C LEU A 129 1.03 9.03 -1.59
N VAL A 130 -0.07 8.33 -1.37
CA VAL A 130 -0.92 7.83 -2.47
C VAL A 130 -1.57 8.98 -3.22
N ARG A 131 -2.05 9.99 -2.50
CA ARG A 131 -2.65 11.18 -3.11
C ARG A 131 -1.68 11.90 -4.03
N GLU A 132 -0.48 12.18 -3.54
CA GLU A 132 0.54 12.87 -4.34
C GLU A 132 1.06 12.01 -5.49
N LEU A 133 1.16 10.69 -5.29
CA LEU A 133 1.55 9.78 -6.37
C LEU A 133 0.50 9.74 -7.49
N GLY A 134 -0.77 9.85 -7.16
CA GLY A 134 -1.87 9.87 -8.12
C GLY A 134 -2.41 8.49 -8.51
N ASN A 135 -1.83 7.43 -7.98
CA ASN A 135 -2.29 6.05 -8.19
C ASN A 135 -1.94 5.19 -6.97
N PRO A 136 -2.52 3.99 -6.85
CA PRO A 136 -2.27 3.16 -5.67
C PRO A 136 -0.81 2.77 -5.50
N LEU A 137 -0.46 2.49 -4.25
CA LEU A 137 0.79 1.82 -3.89
C LEU A 137 0.52 0.31 -3.78
N MET A 138 1.41 -0.50 -4.34
CA MET A 138 1.45 -1.90 -3.98
C MET A 138 2.22 -2.04 -2.68
N VAL A 139 1.67 -2.77 -1.73
CA VAL A 139 2.26 -2.88 -0.40
C VAL A 139 2.36 -4.32 0.05
N SER A 140 3.33 -4.54 0.92
CA SER A 140 3.57 -5.82 1.56
C SER A 140 3.99 -5.55 2.99
N SER A 141 3.23 -6.06 3.95
CA SER A 141 3.55 -5.89 5.36
C SER A 141 4.90 -6.53 5.69
N ILE A 142 5.66 -5.87 6.54
CA ILE A 142 6.91 -6.41 7.05
C ILE A 142 6.55 -7.31 8.23
N PHE A 143 6.86 -8.61 8.09
CA PHE A 143 6.70 -9.57 9.17
C PHE A 143 8.05 -10.11 9.55
N THR A 144 8.26 -10.30 10.85
CA THR A 144 9.37 -11.08 11.39
C THR A 144 8.77 -12.22 12.21
N ASP A 145 9.51 -13.28 12.40
CA ASP A 145 9.11 -14.36 13.33
C ASP A 145 9.28 -13.93 14.80
N ASP A 146 9.66 -12.67 14.98
CA ASP A 146 9.86 -12.06 16.28
C ASP A 146 8.57 -11.37 16.73
N ASP A 147 8.07 -11.73 17.90
CA ASP A 147 6.84 -11.18 18.48
C ASP A 147 6.97 -9.74 18.96
N THR A 148 8.10 -9.09 18.71
CA THR A 148 8.38 -7.74 19.19
C THR A 148 7.79 -6.71 18.23
N LEU A 149 6.61 -6.21 18.53
CA LEU A 149 5.91 -5.20 17.72
C LEU A 149 6.72 -3.94 17.51
N GLU A 150 7.52 -3.55 18.49
CA GLU A 150 8.38 -2.37 18.41
C GLU A 150 9.33 -2.46 17.21
N TYR A 151 9.87 -3.62 16.96
CA TYR A 151 10.74 -3.88 15.82
C TYR A 151 10.04 -3.71 14.47
N LEU A 152 8.75 -4.01 14.44
CA LEU A 152 7.94 -3.93 13.23
C LEU A 152 7.42 -2.52 12.93
N THR A 153 7.44 -1.64 13.92
CA THR A 153 6.85 -0.30 13.81
C THR A 153 7.86 0.84 13.76
N ASP A 154 9.12 0.57 14.09
CA ASP A 154 10.17 1.57 14.08
C ASP A 154 11.22 1.25 13.02
N PRO A 155 11.33 2.05 11.94
CA PRO A 155 12.26 1.78 10.86
C PRO A 155 13.73 2.07 11.23
N GLU A 156 13.99 2.68 12.39
CA GLU A 156 15.33 2.95 12.87
C GLU A 156 15.92 1.76 13.67
N LEU A 157 15.09 0.77 13.96
CA LEU A 157 15.52 -0.47 14.61
C LEU A 157 15.89 -1.59 13.57
#